data_4783e41d7f2302ca654fbac2107aae6c
#
_entry.id   4783e41d7f2302ca654fbac2107aae6c
#
_cell.length_a   1.000
_cell.length_b   1.000
_cell.length_c   1.000
_cell.angle_alpha   90.00
_cell.angle_beta   90.00
_cell.angle_gamma   90.00
#
_symmetry.space_group_name_H-M   'P 1'
#
loop_
_entity.id
_entity.type
_entity.pdbx_description
1 polymer ?
#
loop_
_entity_poly.entity_id
_entity_poly.type
_entity_poly.pdbx_seq_one_letter_code
_entity_poly.pdbx_strand_id
1 'polypeptide(L)'
;MKIAVINGQNHKGSTYYIGKQVADKLGGEVTEFFLPRDFGDFCVGCTQCFLKSETLCPHYERLKKITETMDEADVLIFTTPVYVYHCTGSMKAFLDHYGYRWMVHRPEQKMFTKQAVVISTAAGSGTKSANKDIADSMFFWGVPKTYRYGVNVRATNYSGVTDELKKKIDKKTTSIANKVKKNNGKVKAGLKIKGFFFIMRMIQKSGWNEADKNYWAERGWNGKNRPWKNT
;
A
#
# COMPACT_ATOMS: atom_id res chain seq x y z
N MET A 1 -6.35 -16.58 -3.50
CA MET A 1 -5.61 -15.30 -3.36
C MET A 1 -6.61 -14.27 -2.87
N LYS A 2 -6.34 -13.64 -1.73
CA LYS A 2 -7.11 -12.50 -1.23
C LYS A 2 -6.49 -11.19 -1.72
N ILE A 3 -7.30 -10.28 -2.23
CA ILE A 3 -6.87 -9.02 -2.84
C ILE A 3 -7.60 -7.86 -2.17
N ALA A 4 -6.88 -6.94 -1.58
CA ALA A 4 -7.42 -5.68 -1.08
C ALA A 4 -7.17 -4.56 -2.09
N VAL A 5 -8.23 -3.88 -2.52
CA VAL A 5 -8.15 -2.75 -3.45
C VAL A 5 -8.54 -1.46 -2.73
N ILE A 6 -7.63 -0.52 -2.68
CA ILE A 6 -7.85 0.81 -2.10
C ILE A 6 -7.91 1.83 -3.24
N ASN A 7 -9.11 2.29 -3.54
CA ASN A 7 -9.34 3.29 -4.58
C ASN A 7 -9.26 4.69 -3.97
N GLY A 8 -8.32 5.50 -4.43
CA GLY A 8 -8.12 6.88 -3.96
C GLY A 8 -9.18 7.86 -4.46
N GLN A 9 -10.26 7.36 -5.03
CA GLN A 9 -11.38 8.13 -5.54
C GLN A 9 -12.70 7.38 -5.37
N ASN A 10 -13.78 8.11 -5.10
CA ASN A 10 -15.09 7.51 -4.89
C ASN A 10 -15.81 7.11 -6.19
N HIS A 11 -15.46 7.70 -7.32
CA HIS A 11 -16.08 7.37 -8.61
C HIS A 11 -15.27 6.34 -9.41
N LYS A 12 -15.96 5.57 -10.24
CA LYS A 12 -15.39 4.55 -11.11
C LYS A 12 -14.88 5.15 -12.44
N GLY A 13 -13.79 5.92 -12.36
CA GLY A 13 -13.11 6.51 -13.53
C GLY A 13 -12.04 5.58 -14.13
N SER A 14 -11.21 6.12 -15.05
CA SER A 14 -10.17 5.34 -15.74
C SER A 14 -9.22 4.62 -14.81
N THR A 15 -8.82 5.25 -13.71
CA THR A 15 -7.92 4.65 -12.71
C THR A 15 -8.54 3.40 -12.08
N TYR A 16 -9.82 3.47 -11.71
CA TYR A 16 -10.58 2.34 -11.19
C TYR A 16 -10.59 1.16 -12.18
N TYR A 17 -10.97 1.41 -13.45
CA TYR A 17 -11.07 0.34 -14.45
C TYR A 17 -9.73 -0.33 -14.72
N ILE A 18 -8.62 0.41 -14.68
CA ILE A 18 -7.28 -0.17 -14.84
C ILE A 18 -6.91 -1.02 -13.62
N GLY A 19 -7.24 -0.56 -12.39
CA GLY A 19 -7.06 -1.35 -11.17
C GLY A 19 -7.89 -2.62 -11.19
N LYS A 20 -9.16 -2.51 -11.58
CA LYS A 20 -10.07 -3.64 -11.75
C LYS A 20 -9.54 -4.67 -12.74
N GLN A 21 -9.01 -4.24 -13.90
CA GLN A 21 -8.40 -5.17 -14.84
C GLN A 21 -7.26 -5.99 -14.23
N VAL A 22 -6.44 -5.40 -13.36
CA VAL A 22 -5.38 -6.15 -12.66
C VAL A 22 -6.01 -7.14 -11.68
N ALA A 23 -6.98 -6.72 -10.87
CA ALA A 23 -7.67 -7.58 -9.91
C ALA A 23 -8.36 -8.76 -10.61
N ASP A 24 -9.13 -8.50 -11.68
CA ASP A 24 -9.82 -9.54 -12.48
C ASP A 24 -8.82 -10.55 -13.07
N LYS A 25 -7.70 -10.06 -13.62
CA LYS A 25 -6.65 -10.92 -14.18
C LYS A 25 -5.89 -11.72 -13.12
N LEU A 26 -5.80 -11.22 -11.90
CA LEU A 26 -5.25 -11.98 -10.78
C LEU A 26 -6.16 -13.13 -10.38
N GLY A 27 -7.46 -12.91 -10.37
CA GLY A 27 -8.45 -13.86 -9.87
C GLY A 27 -8.36 -14.04 -8.35
N GLY A 28 -9.42 -14.52 -7.75
CA GLY A 28 -9.52 -14.72 -6.31
C GLY A 28 -10.55 -13.80 -5.66
N GLU A 29 -10.52 -13.72 -4.35
CA GLU A 29 -11.44 -12.91 -3.55
C GLU A 29 -10.96 -11.46 -3.51
N VAL A 30 -11.80 -10.53 -3.96
CA VAL A 30 -11.48 -9.10 -4.04
C VAL A 30 -12.36 -8.33 -3.08
N THR A 31 -11.75 -7.58 -2.17
CA THR A 31 -12.43 -6.59 -1.31
C THR A 31 -11.98 -5.20 -1.71
N GLU A 32 -12.94 -4.32 -2.02
CA GLU A 32 -12.68 -2.96 -2.50
C GLU A 32 -13.14 -1.90 -1.48
N PHE A 33 -12.31 -0.87 -1.34
CA PHE A 33 -12.62 0.35 -0.61
C PHE A 33 -12.46 1.57 -1.51
N PHE A 34 -13.31 2.56 -1.31
CA PHE A 34 -13.34 3.80 -2.09
C PHE A 34 -13.17 5.02 -1.17
N LEU A 35 -12.07 5.71 -1.28
CA LEU A 35 -11.82 6.93 -0.53
C LEU A 35 -12.42 8.15 -1.25
N PRO A 36 -13.00 9.14 -0.54
CA PRO A 36 -13.14 9.23 0.92
C PRO A 36 -14.39 8.54 1.49
N ARG A 37 -15.21 7.86 0.69
CA ARG A 37 -16.50 7.27 1.15
C ARG A 37 -16.30 6.31 2.32
N ASP A 38 -15.39 5.35 2.17
CA ASP A 38 -15.18 4.29 3.16
C ASP A 38 -14.24 4.75 4.29
N PHE A 39 -13.38 5.72 3.99
CA PHE A 39 -12.56 6.44 4.95
C PHE A 39 -12.12 7.79 4.38
N GLY A 40 -12.42 8.89 5.07
CA GLY A 40 -12.14 10.25 4.59
C GLY A 40 -11.60 11.22 5.65
N ASP A 41 -11.30 10.73 6.86
CA ASP A 41 -10.79 11.59 7.93
C ASP A 41 -9.33 11.98 7.71
N PHE A 42 -8.97 13.19 8.12
CA PHE A 42 -7.60 13.64 8.16
C PHE A 42 -6.97 13.32 9.51
N CYS A 43 -5.69 12.92 9.49
CA CYS A 43 -4.94 12.72 10.72
C CYS A 43 -4.85 14.03 11.51
N VAL A 44 -5.27 14.00 12.79
CA VAL A 44 -5.27 15.18 13.68
C VAL A 44 -3.95 15.39 14.42
N GLY A 45 -2.94 14.58 14.15
CA GLY A 45 -1.60 14.74 14.74
C GLY A 45 -1.53 14.49 16.25
N CYS A 46 -2.47 13.74 16.82
CA CYS A 46 -2.52 13.49 18.29
C CYS A 46 -1.39 12.59 18.81
N THR A 47 -0.59 11.98 17.92
CA THR A 47 0.58 11.10 18.20
C THR A 47 0.30 9.85 19.06
N GLN A 48 -0.96 9.59 19.47
CA GLN A 48 -1.28 8.44 20.32
C GLN A 48 -0.88 7.10 19.69
N CYS A 49 -1.04 6.96 18.36
CA CYS A 49 -0.64 5.78 17.61
C CYS A 49 0.89 5.54 17.65
N PHE A 50 1.71 6.56 17.85
CA PHE A 50 3.16 6.42 18.00
C PHE A 50 3.56 6.14 19.43
N LEU A 51 3.02 6.91 20.39
CA LEU A 51 3.44 6.88 21.79
C LEU A 51 2.87 5.69 22.57
N LYS A 52 1.70 5.19 22.16
CA LYS A 52 1.00 4.12 22.89
C LYS A 52 0.50 3.01 21.95
N SER A 53 -0.67 3.20 21.33
CA SER A 53 -1.29 2.21 20.46
C SER A 53 -2.10 2.90 19.36
N GLU A 54 -2.11 2.30 18.18
CA GLU A 54 -2.99 2.68 17.07
C GLU A 54 -4.48 2.59 17.42
N THR A 55 -4.84 1.73 18.37
CA THR A 55 -6.22 1.60 18.87
C THR A 55 -6.74 2.86 19.56
N LEU A 56 -5.84 3.74 19.98
CA LEU A 56 -6.17 5.05 20.57
C LEU A 56 -6.32 6.17 19.52
N CYS A 57 -6.17 5.85 18.25
CA CYS A 57 -6.47 6.82 17.18
C CYS A 57 -7.97 7.14 17.20
N PRO A 58 -8.36 8.44 17.16
CA PRO A 58 -9.78 8.83 17.11
C PRO A 58 -10.56 8.20 15.92
N HIS A 59 -9.82 7.80 14.88
CA HIS A 59 -10.39 7.22 13.66
C HIS A 59 -10.20 5.70 13.57
N TYR A 60 -9.74 5.04 14.64
CA TYR A 60 -9.39 3.61 14.63
C TYR A 60 -10.55 2.72 14.17
N GLU A 61 -11.74 2.89 14.73
CA GLU A 61 -12.90 2.04 14.40
C GLU A 61 -13.29 2.12 12.92
N ARG A 62 -13.11 3.30 12.30
CA ARG A 62 -13.38 3.48 10.87
C ARG A 62 -12.30 2.87 9.98
N LEU A 63 -11.05 2.83 10.45
CA LEU A 63 -9.92 2.21 9.75
C LEU A 63 -9.85 0.70 9.92
N LYS A 64 -10.36 0.16 11.03
CA LYS A 64 -10.21 -1.21 11.47
C LYS A 64 -10.49 -2.22 10.36
N LYS A 65 -11.67 -2.14 9.73
CA LYS A 65 -12.05 -3.05 8.64
C LYS A 65 -11.09 -2.99 7.45
N ILE A 66 -10.64 -1.80 7.06
CA ILE A 66 -9.68 -1.63 5.95
C ILE A 66 -8.33 -2.23 6.35
N THR A 67 -7.89 -1.95 7.57
CA THR A 67 -6.63 -2.45 8.13
C THR A 67 -6.60 -3.98 8.16
N GLU A 68 -7.62 -4.60 8.74
CA GLU A 68 -7.76 -6.07 8.82
C GLU A 68 -7.78 -6.70 7.42
N THR A 69 -8.52 -6.10 6.48
CA THR A 69 -8.57 -6.57 5.09
C THR A 69 -7.19 -6.49 4.42
N MET A 70 -6.45 -5.39 4.62
CA MET A 70 -5.09 -5.28 4.10
C MET A 70 -4.13 -6.29 4.74
N ASP A 71 -4.32 -6.59 6.04
CA ASP A 71 -3.48 -7.55 6.77
C ASP A 71 -3.75 -8.99 6.36
N GLU A 72 -4.97 -9.32 5.93
CA GLU A 72 -5.33 -10.64 5.43
C GLU A 72 -5.03 -10.84 3.94
N ALA A 73 -4.96 -9.78 3.16
CA ALA A 73 -4.75 -9.88 1.72
C ALA A 73 -3.35 -10.40 1.36
N ASP A 74 -3.24 -11.18 0.30
CA ASP A 74 -1.97 -11.58 -0.32
C ASP A 74 -1.39 -10.45 -1.17
N VAL A 75 -2.28 -9.66 -1.80
CA VAL A 75 -1.94 -8.58 -2.73
C VAL A 75 -2.72 -7.32 -2.38
N LEU A 76 -2.00 -6.21 -2.32
CA LEU A 76 -2.56 -4.87 -2.13
C LEU A 76 -2.57 -4.14 -3.48
N ILE A 77 -3.71 -3.60 -3.88
CA ILE A 77 -3.82 -2.76 -5.09
C ILE A 77 -4.25 -1.37 -4.64
N PHE A 78 -3.42 -0.38 -4.96
CA PHE A 78 -3.74 1.02 -4.72
C PHE A 78 -3.95 1.72 -6.06
N THR A 79 -5.06 2.43 -6.19
CA THR A 79 -5.37 3.22 -7.38
C THR A 79 -5.56 4.68 -7.02
N THR A 80 -4.96 5.60 -7.77
CA THR A 80 -5.12 7.04 -7.55
C THR A 80 -5.05 7.81 -8.85
N PRO A 81 -6.00 8.66 -9.20
CA PRO A 81 -5.75 9.67 -10.22
C PRO A 81 -4.70 10.65 -9.71
N VAL A 82 -4.00 11.29 -10.62
CA VAL A 82 -3.06 12.36 -10.29
C VAL A 82 -3.84 13.64 -9.99
N TYR A 83 -3.73 14.14 -8.77
CA TYR A 83 -4.22 15.46 -8.38
C TYR A 83 -3.04 16.33 -7.98
N VAL A 84 -2.87 17.44 -8.70
CA VAL A 84 -1.79 18.41 -8.45
C VAL A 84 -0.42 17.71 -8.32
N TYR A 85 -0.08 16.87 -9.31
CA TYR A 85 1.17 16.07 -9.41
C TYR A 85 1.36 14.94 -8.39
N HIS A 86 0.47 14.77 -7.42
CA HIS A 86 0.57 13.77 -6.36
C HIS A 86 -0.64 12.82 -6.34
N CYS A 87 -0.68 11.90 -5.39
CA CYS A 87 -1.87 11.10 -5.14
C CYS A 87 -3.02 12.00 -4.67
N THR A 88 -4.26 11.50 -4.67
CA THR A 88 -5.40 12.27 -4.18
C THR A 88 -5.24 12.62 -2.70
N GLY A 89 -5.84 13.73 -2.26
CA GLY A 89 -5.85 14.13 -0.85
C GLY A 89 -6.42 13.04 0.06
N SER A 90 -7.47 12.32 -0.39
CA SER A 90 -8.05 11.20 0.37
C SER A 90 -7.09 10.01 0.48
N MET A 91 -6.33 9.69 -0.57
CA MET A 91 -5.28 8.66 -0.48
C MET A 91 -4.18 9.09 0.49
N LYS A 92 -3.75 10.36 0.42
CA LYS A 92 -2.73 10.88 1.34
C LYS A 92 -3.23 10.85 2.79
N ALA A 93 -4.45 11.34 3.05
CA ALA A 93 -5.08 11.30 4.37
C ALA A 93 -5.16 9.86 4.93
N PHE A 94 -5.53 8.90 4.08
CA PHE A 94 -5.51 7.49 4.44
C PHE A 94 -4.10 7.01 4.84
N LEU A 95 -3.08 7.27 4.01
CA LEU A 95 -1.69 6.85 4.27
C LEU A 95 -1.11 7.49 5.54
N ASP A 96 -1.51 8.72 5.88
CA ASP A 96 -1.04 9.44 7.07
C ASP A 96 -1.43 8.73 8.37
N HIS A 97 -2.54 7.99 8.38
CA HIS A 97 -2.96 7.21 9.54
C HIS A 97 -2.10 5.96 9.80
N TYR A 98 -1.25 5.57 8.85
CA TYR A 98 -0.41 4.37 8.96
C TYR A 98 1.08 4.67 9.21
N GLY A 99 1.42 5.87 9.66
CA GLY A 99 2.79 6.22 10.02
C GLY A 99 3.38 5.29 11.08
N TYR A 100 2.57 4.86 12.05
CA TYR A 100 2.97 3.91 13.08
C TYR A 100 3.38 2.52 12.53
N ARG A 101 2.94 2.16 11.32
CA ARG A 101 3.30 0.90 10.63
C ARG A 101 4.62 0.96 9.86
N TRP A 102 5.28 2.07 9.86
CA TRP A 102 6.60 2.16 9.24
C TRP A 102 7.61 1.32 10.00
N MET A 103 8.60 0.76 9.29
CA MET A 103 9.67 -0.05 9.90
C MET A 103 10.44 0.68 10.99
N VAL A 104 10.40 2.01 11.03
CA VAL A 104 10.95 2.83 12.11
C VAL A 104 10.14 2.70 13.42
N HIS A 105 8.90 2.23 13.33
CA HIS A 105 8.00 2.04 14.47
C HIS A 105 7.58 0.58 14.60
N ARG A 106 6.33 0.24 14.29
CA ARG A 106 5.70 -1.08 14.50
C ARG A 106 5.17 -1.69 13.21
N PRO A 107 6.06 -2.12 12.29
CA PRO A 107 5.62 -2.71 11.03
C PRO A 107 4.89 -4.03 11.26
N GLU A 108 3.79 -4.23 10.54
CA GLU A 108 3.05 -5.50 10.58
C GLU A 108 3.85 -6.61 9.88
N GLN A 109 4.05 -7.74 10.57
CA GLN A 109 4.87 -8.86 10.07
C GLN A 109 4.39 -9.39 8.72
N LYS A 110 3.08 -9.52 8.55
CA LYS A 110 2.47 -10.03 7.31
C LYS A 110 2.83 -9.19 6.06
N MET A 111 3.17 -7.91 6.24
CA MET A 111 3.56 -7.04 5.11
C MET A 111 4.84 -7.51 4.41
N PHE A 112 5.75 -8.17 5.12
CA PHE A 112 7.04 -8.62 4.58
C PHE A 112 6.95 -9.79 3.59
N THR A 113 5.76 -10.32 3.34
CA THR A 113 5.52 -11.41 2.37
C THR A 113 4.52 -11.03 1.28
N LYS A 114 3.93 -9.81 1.35
CA LYS A 114 2.95 -9.32 0.41
C LYS A 114 3.55 -8.72 -0.85
N GLN A 115 2.69 -8.53 -1.83
CA GLN A 115 2.97 -7.76 -3.03
C GLN A 115 2.02 -6.57 -3.12
N ALA A 116 2.48 -5.47 -3.68
CA ALA A 116 1.63 -4.31 -3.94
C ALA A 116 1.66 -3.94 -5.42
N VAL A 117 0.52 -3.47 -5.93
CA VAL A 117 0.38 -2.86 -7.25
C VAL A 117 -0.14 -1.44 -7.05
N VAL A 118 0.58 -0.46 -7.58
CA VAL A 118 0.22 0.96 -7.49
C VAL A 118 -0.06 1.47 -8.90
N ILE A 119 -1.26 1.97 -9.11
CA ILE A 119 -1.75 2.42 -10.40
C ILE A 119 -2.17 3.89 -10.30
N SER A 120 -1.64 4.70 -11.22
CA SER A 120 -2.10 6.08 -11.34
C SER A 120 -2.43 6.45 -12.79
N THR A 121 -3.42 7.32 -12.96
CA THR A 121 -3.75 7.94 -14.24
C THR A 121 -3.64 9.45 -14.16
N ALA A 122 -3.24 10.06 -15.28
CA ALA A 122 -3.17 11.51 -15.42
C ALA A 122 -3.70 11.96 -16.78
N ALA A 123 -4.03 13.23 -16.91
CA ALA A 123 -4.29 13.85 -18.20
C ALA A 123 -2.98 14.04 -18.98
N GLY A 124 -1.93 14.55 -18.35
CA GLY A 124 -0.64 14.88 -18.98
C GLY A 124 0.59 14.33 -18.27
N SER A 125 0.70 14.54 -16.96
CA SER A 125 1.92 14.17 -16.20
C SER A 125 1.60 13.92 -14.71
N GLY A 126 2.64 13.61 -13.89
CA GLY A 126 2.51 13.44 -12.43
C GLY A 126 2.33 12.00 -11.96
N THR A 127 2.14 11.03 -12.85
CA THR A 127 1.95 9.62 -12.46
C THR A 127 3.15 9.05 -11.68
N LYS A 128 4.36 9.54 -11.98
CA LYS A 128 5.58 9.08 -11.29
C LYS A 128 5.58 9.51 -9.82
N SER A 129 5.21 10.76 -9.52
CA SER A 129 5.12 11.30 -8.16
C SER A 129 3.98 10.62 -7.40
N ALA A 130 2.77 10.57 -7.97
CA ALA A 130 1.62 9.93 -7.35
C ALA A 130 1.86 8.45 -7.00
N ASN A 131 2.53 7.71 -7.90
CA ASN A 131 2.94 6.33 -7.61
C ASN A 131 4.03 6.26 -6.54
N LYS A 132 4.89 7.28 -6.45
CA LYS A 132 5.96 7.31 -5.45
C LYS A 132 5.39 7.53 -4.05
N ASP A 133 4.41 8.40 -3.87
CA ASP A 133 3.77 8.66 -2.58
C ASP A 133 3.30 7.36 -1.92
N ILE A 134 2.63 6.50 -2.70
CA ILE A 134 2.13 5.20 -2.20
C ILE A 134 3.27 4.18 -2.06
N ALA A 135 4.18 4.13 -3.04
CA ALA A 135 5.28 3.15 -3.04
C ALA A 135 6.27 3.38 -1.90
N ASP A 136 6.46 4.61 -1.46
CA ASP A 136 7.26 4.92 -0.28
C ASP A 136 6.62 4.32 0.98
N SER A 137 5.29 4.46 1.16
CA SER A 137 4.57 3.82 2.26
C SER A 137 4.71 2.30 2.21
N MET A 138 4.57 1.68 1.02
CA MET A 138 4.77 0.24 0.85
C MET A 138 6.18 -0.20 1.27
N PHE A 139 7.20 0.56 0.91
CA PHE A 139 8.58 0.29 1.34
C PHE A 139 8.71 0.37 2.86
N PHE A 140 8.22 1.44 3.48
CA PHE A 140 8.30 1.63 4.92
C PHE A 140 7.44 0.63 5.71
N TRP A 141 6.35 0.10 5.14
CA TRP A 141 5.58 -1.00 5.73
C TRP A 141 6.28 -2.35 5.60
N GLY A 142 7.35 -2.45 4.82
CA GLY A 142 8.12 -3.68 4.62
C GLY A 142 7.65 -4.54 3.45
N VAL A 143 6.77 -4.04 2.56
CA VAL A 143 6.28 -4.78 1.38
C VAL A 143 7.42 -5.00 0.39
N PRO A 144 7.81 -6.27 0.13
CA PRO A 144 9.04 -6.57 -0.63
C PRO A 144 8.95 -6.25 -2.11
N LYS A 145 7.75 -6.28 -2.68
CA LYS A 145 7.55 -6.13 -4.11
C LYS A 145 6.41 -5.18 -4.40
N THR A 146 6.75 -4.03 -4.96
CA THR A 146 5.77 -3.02 -5.40
C THR A 146 5.89 -2.79 -6.91
N TYR A 147 4.83 -3.12 -7.65
CA TYR A 147 4.71 -2.86 -9.08
C TYR A 147 4.03 -1.51 -9.28
N ARG A 148 4.62 -0.64 -10.06
CA ARG A 148 4.09 0.70 -10.35
C ARG A 148 3.69 0.81 -11.81
N TYR A 149 2.49 1.30 -12.04
CA TYR A 149 2.00 1.60 -13.38
C TYR A 149 1.32 2.98 -13.40
N GLY A 150 1.89 3.89 -14.16
CA GLY A 150 1.33 5.21 -14.45
C GLY A 150 1.00 5.32 -15.92
N VAL A 151 -0.16 5.88 -16.27
CA VAL A 151 -0.57 6.08 -17.66
C VAL A 151 -1.31 7.40 -17.84
N ASN A 152 -0.96 8.13 -18.89
CA ASN A 152 -1.67 9.34 -19.28
C ASN A 152 -2.85 8.94 -20.19
N VAL A 153 -4.06 8.99 -19.64
CA VAL A 153 -5.27 8.54 -20.34
C VAL A 153 -5.87 9.62 -21.23
N ARG A 154 -5.60 10.90 -20.97
CA ARG A 154 -6.09 12.05 -21.75
C ARG A 154 -7.60 12.03 -21.99
N ALA A 155 -8.35 11.47 -21.04
CA ALA A 155 -9.79 11.33 -21.11
C ALA A 155 -10.40 11.52 -19.73
N THR A 156 -11.61 12.06 -19.63
CA THR A 156 -12.34 12.27 -18.38
C THR A 156 -12.93 10.97 -17.83
N ASN A 157 -13.17 9.99 -18.68
CA ASN A 157 -13.67 8.67 -18.29
C ASN A 157 -13.02 7.57 -19.16
N TYR A 158 -13.21 6.30 -18.77
CA TYR A 158 -12.57 5.18 -19.45
C TYR A 158 -13.13 4.91 -20.84
N SER A 159 -14.39 5.24 -21.12
CA SER A 159 -14.98 5.07 -22.46
C SER A 159 -14.30 5.97 -23.50
N GLY A 160 -13.87 7.18 -23.10
CA GLY A 160 -13.15 8.13 -23.94
C GLY A 160 -11.67 7.80 -24.18
N VAL A 161 -11.13 6.77 -23.54
CA VAL A 161 -9.76 6.31 -23.81
C VAL A 161 -9.70 5.62 -25.17
N THR A 162 -8.71 5.97 -26.00
CA THR A 162 -8.56 5.40 -27.33
C THR A 162 -8.32 3.88 -27.30
N ASP A 163 -8.79 3.15 -28.32
CA ASP A 163 -8.66 1.69 -28.37
C ASP A 163 -7.20 1.24 -28.43
N GLU A 164 -6.34 2.02 -29.09
CA GLU A 164 -4.89 1.77 -29.08
C GLU A 164 -4.32 1.82 -27.66
N LEU A 165 -4.72 2.84 -26.88
CA LEU A 165 -4.26 2.96 -25.49
C LEU A 165 -4.86 1.87 -24.59
N LYS A 166 -6.14 1.49 -24.81
CA LYS A 166 -6.76 0.36 -24.12
C LYS A 166 -5.99 -0.95 -24.35
N LYS A 167 -5.56 -1.21 -25.58
CA LYS A 167 -4.71 -2.39 -25.90
C LYS A 167 -3.36 -2.34 -25.18
N LYS A 168 -2.73 -1.16 -25.10
CA LYS A 168 -1.47 -0.98 -24.32
C LYS A 168 -1.69 -1.20 -22.82
N ILE A 169 -2.79 -0.69 -22.27
CA ILE A 169 -3.19 -0.88 -20.88
C ILE A 169 -3.42 -2.37 -20.61
N ASP A 170 -4.17 -3.06 -21.48
CA ASP A 170 -4.46 -4.49 -21.34
C ASP A 170 -3.18 -5.33 -21.31
N LYS A 171 -2.26 -5.10 -22.26
CA LYS A 171 -0.94 -5.76 -22.28
C LYS A 171 -0.15 -5.51 -21.00
N LYS A 172 -0.18 -4.28 -20.48
CA LYS A 172 0.57 -3.92 -19.26
C LYS A 172 -0.04 -4.53 -18.01
N THR A 173 -1.37 -4.47 -17.85
CA THR A 173 -2.08 -5.08 -16.71
C THR A 173 -1.91 -6.60 -16.71
N THR A 174 -1.95 -7.26 -17.88
CA THR A 174 -1.64 -8.68 -18.04
C THR A 174 -0.22 -9.01 -17.59
N SER A 175 0.77 -8.22 -18.03
CA SER A 175 2.16 -8.41 -17.61
C SER A 175 2.34 -8.26 -16.09
N ILE A 176 1.65 -7.30 -15.45
CA ILE A 176 1.70 -7.10 -14.00
C ILE A 176 1.06 -8.30 -13.30
N ALA A 177 -0.16 -8.69 -13.70
CA ALA A 177 -0.87 -9.83 -13.10
C ALA A 177 -0.05 -11.12 -13.18
N ASN A 178 0.57 -11.40 -14.32
CA ASN A 178 1.43 -12.58 -14.49
C ASN A 178 2.65 -12.56 -13.54
N LYS A 179 3.27 -11.39 -13.37
CA LYS A 179 4.40 -11.23 -12.43
C LYS A 179 3.95 -11.42 -10.98
N VAL A 180 2.79 -10.89 -10.60
CA VAL A 180 2.23 -11.07 -9.26
C VAL A 180 1.91 -12.54 -9.02
N LYS A 181 1.21 -13.22 -9.94
CA LYS A 181 0.91 -14.66 -9.85
C LYS A 181 2.15 -15.51 -9.69
N LYS A 182 3.16 -15.27 -10.54
CA LYS A 182 4.44 -16.01 -10.50
C LYS A 182 5.13 -15.91 -9.13
N ASN A 183 4.99 -14.77 -8.45
CA ASN A 183 5.63 -14.50 -7.18
C ASN A 183 4.74 -14.78 -5.96
N ASN A 184 3.47 -15.15 -6.14
CA ASN A 184 2.55 -15.38 -5.03
C ASN A 184 3.05 -16.49 -4.11
N GLY A 185 3.06 -16.24 -2.80
CA GLY A 185 3.62 -17.14 -1.78
C GLY A 185 5.15 -17.33 -1.83
N LYS A 186 5.86 -16.65 -2.74
CA LYS A 186 7.33 -16.81 -2.94
C LYS A 186 8.11 -15.52 -2.72
N VAL A 187 7.42 -14.44 -2.39
CA VAL A 187 8.07 -13.13 -2.22
C VAL A 187 8.93 -13.13 -0.96
N LYS A 188 10.15 -12.63 -1.09
CA LYS A 188 11.10 -12.51 0.03
C LYS A 188 11.60 -11.06 0.10
N ALA A 189 11.83 -10.58 1.32
CA ALA A 189 12.44 -9.27 1.55
C ALA A 189 13.80 -9.17 0.83
N GLY A 190 13.92 -8.17 -0.05
CA GLY A 190 15.16 -7.88 -0.76
C GLY A 190 16.20 -7.17 0.13
N LEU A 191 17.42 -7.00 -0.41
CA LEU A 191 18.53 -6.38 0.33
C LEU A 191 18.20 -4.99 0.87
N LYS A 192 17.47 -4.16 0.12
CA LYS A 192 17.08 -2.81 0.55
C LYS A 192 16.20 -2.84 1.81
N ILE A 193 15.19 -3.70 1.85
CA ILE A 193 14.30 -3.85 3.03
C ILE A 193 15.09 -4.44 4.20
N LYS A 194 15.90 -5.47 3.95
CA LYS A 194 16.73 -6.09 5.00
C LYS A 194 17.72 -5.10 5.60
N GLY A 195 18.40 -4.32 4.76
CA GLY A 195 19.33 -3.29 5.20
C GLY A 195 18.64 -2.19 6.04
N PHE A 196 17.50 -1.68 5.55
CA PHE A 196 16.72 -0.69 6.30
C PHE A 196 16.18 -1.26 7.63
N PHE A 197 15.62 -2.46 7.61
CA PHE A 197 15.19 -3.15 8.83
C PHE A 197 16.34 -3.34 9.83
N PHE A 198 17.54 -3.65 9.35
CA PHE A 198 18.72 -3.77 10.23
C PHE A 198 19.05 -2.44 10.91
N ILE A 199 19.05 -1.33 10.17
CA ILE A 199 19.28 0.02 10.73
C ILE A 199 18.20 0.32 11.79
N MET A 200 16.92 0.10 11.47
CA MET A 200 15.82 0.33 12.41
C MET A 200 15.94 -0.54 13.65
N ARG A 201 16.36 -1.79 13.51
CA ARG A 201 16.66 -2.67 14.66
C ARG A 201 17.71 -2.08 15.61
N MET A 202 18.73 -1.42 15.08
CA MET A 202 19.72 -0.74 15.94
C MET A 202 19.08 0.42 16.73
N ILE A 203 18.21 1.19 16.09
CA ILE A 203 17.47 2.28 16.73
C ILE A 203 16.53 1.73 17.80
N GLN A 204 15.79 0.66 17.53
CA GLN A 204 14.87 0.05 18.50
C GLN A 204 15.59 -0.53 19.71
N LYS A 205 16.82 -0.99 19.57
CA LYS A 205 17.65 -1.41 20.71
C LYS A 205 18.03 -0.25 21.64
N SER A 206 18.17 0.97 21.12
CA SER A 206 18.46 2.15 21.95
C SER A 206 17.27 2.60 22.80
N GLY A 207 16.03 2.20 22.40
CA GLY A 207 14.83 2.42 23.21
C GLY A 207 14.31 3.87 23.20
N TRP A 208 14.44 4.57 22.07
CA TRP A 208 13.97 5.95 21.94
C TRP A 208 12.44 6.12 22.08
N ASN A 209 11.67 5.05 21.81
CA ASN A 209 10.22 4.99 22.00
C ASN A 209 9.88 3.65 22.67
N GLU A 210 9.25 3.70 23.85
CA GLU A 210 8.98 2.52 24.67
C GLU A 210 7.98 1.56 23.99
N ALA A 211 6.91 2.08 23.38
CA ALA A 211 5.91 1.26 22.69
C ALA A 211 6.55 0.48 21.53
N ASP A 212 7.41 1.13 20.75
CA ASP A 212 8.12 0.49 19.64
C ASP A 212 9.14 -0.54 20.14
N LYS A 213 9.92 -0.20 21.17
CA LYS A 213 10.89 -1.10 21.81
C LYS A 213 10.23 -2.40 22.29
N ASN A 214 9.10 -2.29 23.00
CA ASN A 214 8.35 -3.43 23.51
C ASN A 214 7.82 -4.29 22.35
N TYR A 215 7.22 -3.67 21.32
CA TYR A 215 6.73 -4.34 20.13
C TYR A 215 7.81 -5.17 19.41
N TRP A 216 9.03 -4.61 19.25
CA TRP A 216 10.15 -5.29 18.62
C TRP A 216 10.73 -6.40 19.53
N ALA A 217 10.73 -6.20 20.84
CA ALA A 217 11.18 -7.19 21.81
C ALA A 217 10.27 -8.42 21.86
N GLU A 218 8.94 -8.22 21.93
CA GLU A 218 7.93 -9.28 21.94
C GLU A 218 8.02 -10.18 20.69
N ARG A 219 8.35 -9.61 19.53
CA ARG A 219 8.56 -10.35 18.27
C ARG A 219 9.94 -10.98 18.15
N GLY A 220 10.81 -10.78 19.13
CA GLY A 220 12.20 -11.23 19.10
C GLY A 220 13.04 -10.60 17.98
N TRP A 221 12.57 -9.47 17.39
CA TRP A 221 13.26 -8.82 16.27
C TRP A 221 14.53 -8.10 16.71
N ASN A 222 14.66 -7.75 17.98
CA ASN A 222 15.90 -7.27 18.58
C ASN A 222 16.99 -8.36 18.69
N GLY A 223 16.58 -9.64 18.66
CA GLY A 223 17.43 -10.83 18.68
C GLY A 223 17.64 -11.46 17.29
N LYS A 224 17.35 -12.77 17.18
CA LYS A 224 17.58 -13.60 15.98
C LYS A 224 16.39 -13.65 15.02
N ASN A 225 15.17 -13.34 15.48
CA ASN A 225 13.95 -13.40 14.66
C ASN A 225 13.93 -12.31 13.59
N ARG A 226 13.26 -12.61 12.49
CA ARG A 226 13.08 -11.68 11.36
C ARG A 226 11.66 -11.85 10.80
N PRO A 227 10.96 -10.75 10.43
CA PRO A 227 9.57 -10.83 9.96
C PRO A 227 9.38 -11.69 8.70
N TRP A 228 10.42 -11.92 7.92
CA TRP A 228 10.40 -12.74 6.69
C TRP A 228 10.89 -14.17 6.87
N LYS A 229 11.17 -14.64 8.09
CA LYS A 229 11.68 -16.00 8.35
C LYS A 229 10.64 -16.98 8.90
N ASN A 230 9.57 -16.47 9.50
CA ASN A 230 8.56 -17.25 10.23
C ASN A 230 7.18 -17.16 9.56
N THR A 231 7.15 -17.18 8.24
CA THR A 231 5.91 -17.19 7.45
C THR A 231 5.84 -18.45 6.60
#